data_a9fa0ebef792cc72a1314a2ddbdcf073
#
_entry.id   a9fa0ebef792cc72a1314a2ddbdcf073
#
_cell.length_a   1.000
_cell.length_b   1.000
_cell.length_c   1.000
_cell.angle_alpha   90.00
_cell.angle_beta   90.00
_cell.angle_gamma   90.00
#
_symmetry.space_group_name_H-M   'P 1'
#
loop_
_entity.id
_entity.type
_entity.pdbx_description
1 polymer ?
#
loop_
_entity_poly.entity_id
_entity_poly.type
_entity_poly.pdbx_seq_one_letter_code
_entity_poly.pdbx_strand_id
1 'polypeptide(L)'
;MAWNGMENLDLSGVTVKQGTSILGVGRHAVKVIEAGIKTDEVKKTHTLEIKYENDKGVVTQWIILNHPTSADSVRIGMEQLKQMLVLMGHEGSASPAPSWLVGKAIGVNIKASEYNGKTQTRVNYHYALSDEEIEKLGGKPATLDDAIPF
;
A
#
# COMPACT_ATOMS: atom_id res chain seq x y z
N MET A 1 41.80 18.46 2.93
CA MET A 1 42.17 17.63 1.78
C MET A 1 41.36 17.99 0.55
N ALA A 2 41.99 18.24 -0.55
CA ALA A 2 41.28 18.62 -1.76
C ALA A 2 40.51 17.45 -2.34
N TRP A 3 39.30 17.73 -2.79
CA TRP A 3 38.49 16.74 -3.51
C TRP A 3 39.12 16.46 -4.88
N ASN A 4 39.33 15.20 -5.22
CA ASN A 4 40.04 14.79 -6.42
C ASN A 4 39.21 14.69 -7.69
N GLY A 5 37.96 15.06 -7.62
CA GLY A 5 37.09 14.99 -8.76
C GLY A 5 36.28 13.69 -8.84
N MET A 6 35.29 13.70 -9.70
CA MET A 6 34.33 12.64 -9.84
C MET A 6 34.93 11.32 -10.32
N GLU A 7 35.97 11.39 -11.18
CA GLU A 7 36.63 10.23 -11.75
C GLU A 7 37.40 9.40 -10.73
N ASN A 8 37.67 9.96 -9.54
CA ASN A 8 38.38 9.26 -8.48
C ASN A 8 37.45 8.65 -7.43
N LEU A 9 36.15 8.73 -7.63
CA LEU A 9 35.17 8.13 -6.71
C LEU A 9 35.08 6.64 -6.91
N ASP A 10 35.23 5.87 -5.83
CA ASP A 10 35.05 4.44 -5.85
C ASP A 10 33.59 4.11 -5.55
N LEU A 11 32.86 3.68 -6.56
CA LEU A 11 31.44 3.34 -6.45
C LEU A 11 31.19 1.85 -6.30
N SER A 12 32.25 1.04 -6.25
CA SER A 12 32.10 -0.42 -6.23
C SER A 12 31.39 -0.95 -4.98
N GLY A 13 31.51 -0.24 -3.86
CA GLY A 13 30.82 -0.60 -2.61
C GLY A 13 29.46 0.07 -2.42
N VAL A 14 29.02 0.86 -3.40
CA VAL A 14 27.77 1.62 -3.29
C VAL A 14 26.62 0.76 -3.82
N THR A 15 25.59 0.58 -2.99
CA THR A 15 24.37 -0.13 -3.38
C THR A 15 23.41 0.84 -4.02
N VAL A 16 22.94 0.50 -5.21
CA VAL A 16 21.91 1.27 -5.88
C VAL A 16 20.57 0.96 -5.22
N LYS A 17 19.94 1.99 -4.68
CA LYS A 17 18.58 1.84 -4.15
C LYS A 17 17.60 1.85 -5.31
N GLN A 18 16.86 0.77 -5.42
CA GLN A 18 15.73 0.70 -6.34
C GLN A 18 14.44 0.91 -5.56
N GLY A 19 13.35 1.20 -6.25
CA GLY A 19 12.06 1.28 -5.63
C GLY A 19 11.67 2.63 -5.07
N THR A 20 12.39 3.69 -5.44
CA THR A 20 11.97 5.06 -5.09
C THR A 20 10.94 5.62 -6.05
N SER A 21 10.67 4.92 -7.16
CA SER A 21 9.67 5.32 -8.14
C SER A 21 8.27 5.14 -7.58
N ILE A 22 7.40 6.10 -7.85
CA ILE A 22 5.98 6.00 -7.51
C ILE A 22 5.26 5.30 -8.65
N LEU A 23 4.41 4.33 -8.31
CA LEU A 23 3.62 3.61 -9.31
C LEU A 23 2.66 4.57 -10.03
N GLY A 24 2.60 4.46 -11.34
CA GLY A 24 1.77 5.29 -12.18
C GLY A 24 0.32 4.81 -12.27
N VAL A 25 -0.48 5.56 -13.04
CA VAL A 25 -1.88 5.25 -13.31
C VAL A 25 -2.03 3.88 -13.95
N GLY A 26 -3.04 3.11 -13.53
CA GLY A 26 -3.36 1.81 -14.07
C GLY A 26 -3.40 0.73 -13.00
N ARG A 27 -3.51 -0.51 -13.44
CA ARG A 27 -3.56 -1.68 -12.57
C ARG A 27 -2.17 -2.20 -12.27
N HIS A 28 -1.93 -2.48 -10.99
CA HIS A 28 -0.66 -3.02 -10.53
C HIS A 28 -0.88 -4.15 -9.54
N ALA A 29 -0.14 -5.23 -9.72
CA ALA A 29 -0.04 -6.27 -8.72
C ALA A 29 1.03 -5.84 -7.71
N VAL A 30 0.69 -5.78 -6.43
CA VAL A 30 1.56 -5.25 -5.39
C VAL A 30 1.50 -6.10 -4.13
N LYS A 31 2.50 -5.91 -3.27
CA LYS A 31 2.57 -6.53 -1.96
C LYS A 31 2.62 -5.44 -0.89
N VAL A 32 1.93 -5.66 0.22
CA VAL A 32 1.98 -4.75 1.36
C VAL A 32 3.32 -4.92 2.07
N ILE A 33 4.07 -3.84 2.18
CA ILE A 33 5.37 -3.84 2.87
C ILE A 33 5.30 -3.18 4.24
N GLU A 34 4.36 -2.25 4.42
CA GLU A 34 4.12 -1.59 5.70
C GLU A 34 2.64 -1.28 5.85
N ALA A 35 2.15 -1.35 7.07
CA ALA A 35 0.81 -0.90 7.43
C ALA A 35 0.81 -0.44 8.87
N GLY A 36 0.17 0.70 9.15
CA GLY A 36 0.09 1.24 10.49
C GLY A 36 -0.96 2.33 10.60
N ILE A 37 -1.33 2.65 11.83
CA ILE A 37 -2.30 3.70 12.11
C ILE A 37 -1.57 5.01 12.38
N LYS A 38 -1.97 6.04 11.64
CA LYS A 38 -1.52 7.42 11.87
C LYS A 38 -2.64 8.16 12.58
N THR A 39 -2.32 8.74 13.72
CA THR A 39 -3.26 9.53 14.49
C THR A 39 -2.86 10.99 14.44
N ASP A 40 -3.80 11.85 14.05
CA ASP A 40 -3.61 13.30 14.11
C ASP A 40 -4.45 13.82 15.29
N GLU A 41 -3.79 14.21 16.36
CA GLU A 41 -4.46 14.67 17.57
C GLU A 41 -5.13 16.04 17.39
N VAL A 42 -4.60 16.85 16.52
CA VAL A 42 -5.18 18.17 16.22
C VAL A 42 -6.47 18.04 15.43
N LYS A 43 -6.43 17.22 14.36
CA LYS A 43 -7.61 16.96 13.52
C LYS A 43 -8.51 15.88 14.06
N LYS A 44 -8.07 15.15 15.09
CA LYS A 44 -8.78 14.02 15.69
C LYS A 44 -9.15 12.95 14.68
N THR A 45 -8.23 12.64 13.77
CA THR A 45 -8.41 11.62 12.75
C THR A 45 -7.53 10.41 13.01
N HIS A 46 -8.03 9.24 12.64
CA HIS A 46 -7.25 8.01 12.62
C HIS A 46 -7.25 7.50 11.19
N THR A 47 -6.07 7.29 10.64
CA THR A 47 -5.90 6.89 9.24
C THR A 47 -5.01 5.65 9.17
N LEU A 48 -5.46 4.65 8.43
CA LEU A 48 -4.63 3.48 8.12
C LEU A 48 -3.75 3.86 6.93
N GLU A 49 -2.43 3.84 7.14
CA GLU A 49 -1.46 4.06 6.08
C GLU A 49 -0.91 2.71 5.62
N ILE A 50 -1.03 2.43 4.35
CA ILE A 50 -0.58 1.17 3.75
C ILE A 50 0.40 1.49 2.64
N LYS A 51 1.59 0.89 2.70
CA LYS A 51 2.57 0.98 1.62
C LYS A 51 2.60 -0.30 0.83
N TYR A 52 2.44 -0.17 -0.47
CA TYR A 52 2.50 -1.26 -1.43
C TYR A 52 3.75 -1.13 -2.28
N GLU A 53 4.28 -2.25 -2.69
CA GLU A 53 5.48 -2.29 -3.53
C GLU A 53 5.38 -3.40 -4.56
N ASN A 54 5.98 -3.17 -5.71
CA ASN A 54 6.32 -4.21 -6.68
C ASN A 54 7.68 -3.87 -7.30
N ASP A 55 8.09 -4.60 -8.32
CA ASP A 55 9.38 -4.40 -8.99
C ASP A 55 9.49 -3.06 -9.74
N LYS A 56 8.38 -2.38 -9.94
CA LYS A 56 8.34 -1.10 -10.67
C LYS A 56 8.31 0.12 -9.76
N GLY A 57 7.91 -0.04 -8.51
CA GLY A 57 7.84 1.09 -7.60
C GLY A 57 6.94 0.86 -6.41
N VAL A 58 6.56 1.96 -5.78
CA VAL A 58 5.77 1.96 -4.55
C VAL A 58 4.56 2.86 -4.71
N VAL A 59 3.55 2.61 -3.88
CA VAL A 59 2.40 3.50 -3.73
C VAL A 59 1.91 3.42 -2.29
N THR A 60 1.43 4.53 -1.77
CA THR A 60 0.86 4.60 -0.42
C THR A 60 -0.62 4.89 -0.52
N GLN A 61 -1.40 4.16 0.26
CA GLN A 61 -2.85 4.37 0.39
C GLN A 61 -3.16 4.78 1.81
N TRP A 62 -4.06 5.76 1.96
CA TRP A 62 -4.57 6.20 3.24
C TRP A 62 -6.06 5.91 3.30
N ILE A 63 -6.46 5.16 4.33
CA ILE A 63 -7.85 4.82 4.58
C ILE A 63 -8.26 5.50 5.89
N ILE A 64 -9.25 6.40 5.80
CA ILE A 64 -9.72 7.13 6.97
C ILE A 64 -10.60 6.21 7.81
N LEU A 65 -10.17 5.94 9.05
CA LEU A 65 -10.88 5.06 9.98
C LEU A 65 -11.77 5.85 10.95
N ASN A 66 -11.42 7.09 11.22
CA ASN A 66 -12.19 7.96 12.08
C ASN A 66 -11.99 9.42 11.69
N HIS A 67 -13.07 10.18 11.67
CA HIS A 67 -13.04 11.60 11.32
C HIS A 67 -14.14 12.31 12.11
N PRO A 68 -13.86 13.42 12.79
CA PRO A 68 -14.83 14.05 13.69
C PRO A 68 -16.02 14.69 12.97
N THR A 69 -15.89 15.06 11.70
CA THR A 69 -16.93 15.80 10.98
C THR A 69 -17.35 15.17 9.66
N SER A 70 -16.64 14.16 9.17
CA SER A 70 -16.96 13.55 7.87
C SER A 70 -17.28 12.06 8.02
N ALA A 71 -18.54 11.76 8.27
CA ALA A 71 -19.03 10.39 8.33
C ALA A 71 -18.90 9.68 6.97
N ASP A 72 -19.05 10.43 5.87
CA ASP A 72 -18.92 9.88 4.52
C ASP A 72 -17.49 9.40 4.23
N SER A 73 -16.49 10.14 4.68
CA SER A 73 -15.09 9.73 4.51
C SER A 73 -14.80 8.44 5.26
N VAL A 74 -15.35 8.29 6.45
CA VAL A 74 -15.22 7.07 7.26
C VAL A 74 -15.93 5.90 6.57
N ARG A 75 -17.14 6.13 6.06
CA ARG A 75 -17.90 5.09 5.36
C ARG A 75 -17.14 4.59 4.13
N ILE A 76 -16.63 5.50 3.32
CA ILE A 76 -15.85 5.14 2.13
C ILE A 76 -14.58 4.37 2.53
N GLY A 77 -13.91 4.82 3.58
CA GLY A 77 -12.73 4.14 4.10
C GLY A 77 -13.03 2.72 4.56
N MET A 78 -14.14 2.53 5.27
CA MET A 78 -14.55 1.21 5.73
C MET A 78 -14.91 0.27 4.58
N GLU A 79 -15.55 0.80 3.54
CA GLU A 79 -15.86 0.02 2.33
C GLU A 79 -14.58 -0.45 1.64
N GLN A 80 -13.59 0.43 1.51
CA GLN A 80 -12.30 0.09 0.91
C GLN A 80 -11.55 -0.94 1.75
N LEU A 81 -11.55 -0.76 3.06
CA LEU A 81 -10.89 -1.69 3.97
C LEU A 81 -11.50 -3.08 3.89
N LYS A 82 -12.83 -3.17 3.92
CA LYS A 82 -13.52 -4.44 3.81
C LYS A 82 -13.24 -5.13 2.47
N GLN A 83 -13.30 -4.39 1.37
CA GLN A 83 -12.98 -4.93 0.05
C GLN A 83 -11.57 -5.52 0.03
N MET A 84 -10.61 -4.77 0.53
CA MET A 84 -9.22 -5.20 0.58
C MET A 84 -9.05 -6.47 1.42
N LEU A 85 -9.65 -6.50 2.60
CA LEU A 85 -9.54 -7.65 3.51
C LEU A 85 -10.14 -8.91 2.89
N VAL A 86 -11.32 -8.80 2.29
CA VAL A 86 -11.97 -9.95 1.63
C VAL A 86 -11.13 -10.46 0.47
N LEU A 87 -10.57 -9.57 -0.33
CA LEU A 87 -9.69 -9.95 -1.43
C LEU A 87 -8.39 -10.60 -0.97
N MET A 88 -7.94 -10.27 0.24
CA MET A 88 -6.76 -10.88 0.86
C MET A 88 -7.06 -12.19 1.60
N GLY A 89 -8.31 -12.65 1.59
CA GLY A 89 -8.70 -13.89 2.23
C GLY A 89 -9.22 -13.76 3.65
N HIS A 90 -9.50 -12.54 4.12
CA HIS A 90 -10.10 -12.32 5.44
C HIS A 90 -11.62 -12.35 5.31
N GLU A 91 -12.31 -12.77 6.37
CA GLU A 91 -13.79 -12.82 6.34
C GLU A 91 -14.45 -11.43 6.28
N GLY A 92 -13.77 -10.40 6.82
CA GLY A 92 -14.21 -9.02 6.69
C GLY A 92 -15.25 -8.53 7.69
N SER A 93 -15.64 -9.34 8.68
CA SER A 93 -16.63 -8.90 9.68
C SER A 93 -16.01 -8.00 10.74
N ALA A 94 -14.72 -8.15 11.02
CA ALA A 94 -13.97 -7.30 11.93
C ALA A 94 -12.57 -7.10 11.38
N SER A 95 -12.00 -5.90 11.61
CA SER A 95 -10.67 -5.59 11.11
C SER A 95 -9.59 -6.26 11.96
N PRO A 96 -8.61 -6.93 11.33
CA PRO A 96 -7.43 -7.39 12.06
C PRO A 96 -6.51 -6.21 12.39
N ALA A 97 -5.44 -6.48 13.13
CA ALA A 97 -4.40 -5.49 13.35
C ALA A 97 -3.70 -5.13 12.03
N PRO A 98 -3.14 -3.91 11.89
CA PRO A 98 -2.46 -3.54 10.65
C PRO A 98 -1.34 -4.50 10.23
N SER A 99 -0.66 -5.11 11.20
CA SER A 99 0.41 -6.07 10.92
C SER A 99 -0.07 -7.30 10.14
N TRP A 100 -1.35 -7.64 10.21
CA TRP A 100 -1.91 -8.74 9.43
C TRP A 100 -1.79 -8.50 7.93
N LEU A 101 -1.84 -7.24 7.51
CA LEU A 101 -1.79 -6.85 6.10
C LEU A 101 -0.39 -7.04 5.50
N VAL A 102 0.65 -6.94 6.31
CA VAL A 102 2.03 -6.98 5.83
C VAL A 102 2.34 -8.35 5.21
N GLY A 103 2.90 -8.33 4.00
CA GLY A 103 3.21 -9.53 3.24
C GLY A 103 2.08 -10.03 2.35
N LYS A 104 0.89 -9.47 2.46
CA LYS A 104 -0.24 -9.83 1.61
C LYS A 104 -0.10 -9.19 0.24
N ALA A 105 -0.52 -9.91 -0.79
CA ALA A 105 -0.51 -9.40 -2.16
C ALA A 105 -1.94 -9.10 -2.61
N ILE A 106 -2.09 -8.04 -3.38
CA ILE A 106 -3.40 -7.61 -3.89
C ILE A 106 -3.18 -6.79 -5.15
N GLY A 107 -4.20 -6.72 -5.99
CA GLY A 107 -4.20 -5.80 -7.12
C GLY A 107 -4.75 -4.44 -6.70
N VAL A 108 -4.11 -3.38 -7.16
CA VAL A 108 -4.57 -2.01 -6.94
C VAL A 108 -4.72 -1.31 -8.28
N ASN A 109 -5.79 -0.54 -8.42
CA ASN A 109 -5.96 0.35 -9.56
C ASN A 109 -5.66 1.77 -9.12
N ILE A 110 -4.67 2.38 -9.75
CA ILE A 110 -4.23 3.73 -9.42
C ILE A 110 -4.83 4.71 -10.41
N LYS A 111 -5.45 5.76 -9.89
CA LYS A 111 -6.08 6.80 -10.67
C LYS A 111 -5.44 8.14 -10.36
N ALA A 112 -5.30 8.97 -11.38
CA ALA A 112 -4.85 10.35 -11.21
C ALA A 112 -6.04 11.24 -10.85
N SER A 113 -5.81 12.18 -9.94
CA SER A 113 -6.78 13.21 -9.60
C SER A 113 -6.04 14.53 -9.46
N GLU A 114 -6.72 15.62 -9.78
CA GLU A 114 -6.18 16.97 -9.59
C GLU A 114 -6.71 17.58 -8.31
N TYR A 115 -5.80 18.16 -7.54
CA TYR A 115 -6.14 18.89 -6.34
C TYR A 115 -5.22 20.11 -6.23
N ASN A 116 -5.82 21.27 -6.15
CA ASN A 116 -5.10 22.57 -6.10
C ASN A 116 -4.07 22.73 -7.23
N GLY A 117 -4.43 22.29 -8.46
CA GLY A 117 -3.56 22.40 -9.62
C GLY A 117 -2.43 21.38 -9.68
N LYS A 118 -2.39 20.46 -8.73
CA LYS A 118 -1.39 19.38 -8.69
C LYS A 118 -2.05 18.04 -9.01
N THR A 119 -1.39 17.28 -9.87
CA THR A 119 -1.82 15.91 -10.15
C THR A 119 -1.33 14.99 -9.07
N GLN A 120 -2.24 14.24 -8.46
CA GLN A 120 -1.92 13.23 -7.46
C GLN A 120 -2.44 11.89 -7.93
N THR A 121 -1.71 10.83 -7.62
CA THR A 121 -2.14 9.45 -7.88
C THR A 121 -2.58 8.82 -6.57
N ARG A 122 -3.66 8.04 -6.64
CA ARG A 122 -4.18 7.33 -5.46
C ARG A 122 -4.80 6.02 -5.88
N VAL A 123 -4.87 5.11 -4.93
CA VAL A 123 -5.54 3.83 -5.13
C VAL A 123 -7.04 4.08 -5.21
N ASN A 124 -7.64 3.67 -6.32
CA ASN A 124 -9.06 3.85 -6.59
C ASN A 124 -9.89 2.64 -6.15
N TYR A 125 -9.43 1.44 -6.48
CA TYR A 125 -10.05 0.21 -6.02
C TYR A 125 -9.03 -0.91 -5.98
N HIS A 126 -9.43 -2.04 -5.39
CA HIS A 126 -8.62 -3.25 -5.30
C HIS A 126 -9.25 -4.34 -6.15
N TYR A 127 -8.43 -5.28 -6.62
CA TYR A 127 -8.90 -6.44 -7.36
C TYR A 127 -8.10 -7.68 -6.96
N ALA A 128 -8.69 -8.85 -7.21
CA ALA A 128 -8.05 -10.12 -6.86
C ALA A 128 -6.93 -10.43 -7.84
N LEU A 129 -5.83 -10.96 -7.31
CA LEU A 129 -4.72 -11.45 -8.11
C LEU A 129 -4.83 -12.97 -8.29
N SER A 130 -4.25 -13.48 -9.39
CA SER A 130 -4.07 -14.92 -9.53
C SER A 130 -2.97 -15.40 -8.59
N ASP A 131 -2.97 -16.69 -8.27
CA ASP A 131 -1.94 -17.31 -7.43
C ASP A 131 -0.55 -17.09 -8.02
N GLU A 132 -0.44 -17.15 -9.33
CA GLU A 132 0.82 -16.92 -10.04
C GLU A 132 1.35 -15.50 -9.82
N GLU A 133 0.47 -14.50 -9.89
CA GLU A 133 0.85 -13.11 -9.62
C GLU A 133 1.28 -12.91 -8.17
N ILE A 134 0.58 -13.55 -7.24
CA ILE A 134 0.92 -13.48 -5.81
C ILE A 134 2.29 -14.08 -5.56
N GLU A 135 2.60 -15.22 -6.17
CA GLU A 135 3.90 -15.87 -6.04
C GLU A 135 5.03 -15.02 -6.58
N LYS A 136 4.83 -14.35 -7.71
CA LYS A 136 5.84 -13.45 -8.29
C LYS A 136 6.20 -12.30 -7.35
N LEU A 137 5.27 -11.87 -6.52
CA LEU A 137 5.48 -10.81 -5.56
C LEU A 137 6.10 -11.31 -4.26
N GLY A 138 6.24 -12.63 -4.09
CA GLY A 138 6.69 -13.21 -2.84
C GLY A 138 5.64 -13.15 -1.74
N GLY A 139 4.38 -12.91 -2.10
CA GLY A 139 3.27 -12.91 -1.15
C GLY A 139 2.71 -14.30 -0.94
N LYS A 140 1.77 -14.41 -0.01
CA LYS A 140 1.06 -15.65 0.26
C LYS A 140 -0.27 -15.64 -0.48
N PRO A 141 -0.61 -16.71 -1.24
CA PRO A 141 -1.93 -16.80 -1.84
C PRO A 141 -3.03 -16.78 -0.78
N ALA A 142 -4.16 -16.20 -1.14
CA ALA A 142 -5.35 -16.24 -0.29
C ALA A 142 -5.97 -17.63 -0.41
N THR A 143 -5.55 -18.55 0.44
CA THR A 143 -6.05 -19.92 0.47
C THR A 143 -6.91 -20.13 1.69
N LEU A 144 -7.66 -21.25 1.70
CA LEU A 144 -8.43 -21.63 2.87
C LEU A 144 -7.54 -21.79 4.11
N ASP A 145 -6.31 -22.24 3.92
CA ASP A 145 -5.37 -22.42 5.01
C ASP A 145 -4.96 -21.08 5.64
N ASP A 146 -4.84 -20.01 4.82
CA ASP A 146 -4.56 -18.68 5.31
C ASP A 146 -5.78 -18.02 5.95
N ALA A 147 -6.96 -18.37 5.46
CA ALA A 147 -8.21 -17.77 5.91
C ALA A 147 -8.74 -18.40 7.21
N ILE A 148 -8.30 -19.60 7.54
CA ILE A 148 -8.80 -20.33 8.70
C ILE A 148 -7.67 -20.54 9.70
N PRO A 149 -7.59 -19.71 10.74
CA PRO A 149 -6.68 -19.99 11.85
C PRO A 149 -7.27 -21.13 12.67
N PHE A 150 -6.58 -22.20 12.67
CA PHE A 150 -6.95 -23.33 13.52
C PHE A 150 -6.28 -23.22 14.87
#